data_01894a30d8a507ef44e2f5a601dfa206
#
_entry.id   01894a30d8a507ef44e2f5a601dfa206
#
_cell.length_a   1.000
_cell.length_b   1.000
_cell.length_c   1.000
_cell.angle_alpha   90.00
_cell.angle_beta   90.00
_cell.angle_gamma   90.00
#
_symmetry.space_group_name_H-M   'P 1'
#
loop_
_entity.id
_entity.type
_entity.pdbx_description
1 polymer ?
#
loop_
_entity_poly.entity_id
_entity_poly.type
_entity_poly.pdbx_seq_one_letter_code
_entity_poly.pdbx_strand_id
1 'polypeptide(L)'
;PVSNSMTELYTIQRYLQHDRLQEMGMGHFDCWASRFGETTTALELAPEGTGYRARTRFAKFFNLPELMNLFKEVADIKTADQLHLPTPEVAYHTIATKPTEIQQDMVKALSERASKVHSGAVSPDVDNMLKITSDGRKLGLDQRIINPMLPDEETTKVNQCVANILQYWRDGEEEKLTQLVFCDISTPKATPSQRAAKASPGTLDSPEIHALESAIPLEESSDTPF
;
A
#
# COMPACT_ATOMS: atom_id res chain seq x y z
N PRO A 1 -7.75 -2.67 8.83
CA PRO A 1 -8.99 -3.23 8.28
C PRO A 1 -9.76 -2.23 7.41
N VAL A 2 -9.74 -0.92 7.72
CA VAL A 2 -10.36 0.13 6.88
C VAL A 2 -9.25 0.91 6.22
N SER A 3 -8.81 0.49 5.04
CA SER A 3 -7.62 1.04 4.38
C SER A 3 -7.90 1.65 3.01
N ASN A 4 -8.78 1.03 2.23
CA ASN A 4 -9.02 1.45 0.84
C ASN A 4 -10.35 2.18 0.64
N SER A 5 -11.35 1.85 1.44
CA SER A 5 -12.68 2.44 1.33
C SER A 5 -13.39 2.47 2.69
N MET A 6 -14.13 3.54 2.92
CA MET A 6 -14.97 3.68 4.12
C MET A 6 -16.07 2.61 4.18
N THR A 7 -16.44 2.02 3.04
CA THR A 7 -17.41 0.91 2.96
C THR A 7 -16.89 -0.39 3.61
N GLU A 8 -15.58 -0.53 3.78
CA GLU A 8 -14.99 -1.67 4.48
C GLU A 8 -15.46 -1.75 5.94
N LEU A 9 -15.77 -0.61 6.57
CA LEU A 9 -16.29 -0.59 7.93
C LEU A 9 -17.64 -1.31 8.05
N TYR A 10 -18.54 -1.13 7.06
CA TYR A 10 -19.78 -1.90 7.01
C TYR A 10 -19.53 -3.41 6.95
N THR A 11 -18.58 -3.83 6.12
CA THR A 11 -18.21 -5.24 6.01
C THR A 11 -17.75 -5.79 7.35
N ILE A 12 -16.90 -5.06 8.06
CA ILE A 12 -16.42 -5.44 9.39
C ILE A 12 -17.59 -5.51 10.39
N GLN A 13 -18.42 -4.48 10.44
CA GLN A 13 -19.58 -4.46 11.31
C GLN A 13 -20.55 -5.60 11.03
N ARG A 14 -20.74 -5.95 9.75
CA ARG A 14 -21.60 -7.06 9.36
C ARG A 14 -21.09 -8.41 9.88
N TYR A 15 -19.77 -8.60 9.99
CA TYR A 15 -19.21 -9.80 10.61
C TYR A 15 -19.34 -9.78 12.14
N LEU A 16 -19.14 -8.64 12.76
CA LEU A 16 -19.07 -8.52 14.23
C LEU A 16 -20.43 -8.26 14.88
N GLN A 17 -21.36 -7.60 14.18
CA GLN A 17 -22.62 -7.09 14.72
C GLN A 17 -23.82 -7.41 13.82
N HIS A 18 -23.82 -8.58 13.16
CA HIS A 18 -24.86 -8.91 12.19
C HIS A 18 -26.29 -8.76 12.76
N ASP A 19 -26.56 -9.40 13.90
CA ASP A 19 -27.90 -9.39 14.50
C ASP A 19 -28.29 -7.98 14.93
N ARG A 20 -27.34 -7.23 15.51
CA ARG A 20 -27.56 -5.84 15.91
C ARG A 20 -27.91 -4.94 14.74
N LEU A 21 -27.21 -5.09 13.61
CA LEU A 21 -27.53 -4.36 12.38
C LEU A 21 -28.91 -4.74 11.82
N GLN A 22 -29.29 -6.01 11.89
CA GLN A 22 -30.62 -6.46 11.49
C GLN A 22 -31.73 -5.85 12.36
N GLU A 23 -31.57 -5.88 13.67
CA GLU A 23 -32.53 -5.25 14.63
C GLU A 23 -32.71 -3.74 14.34
N MET A 24 -31.65 -3.06 13.95
CA MET A 24 -31.67 -1.62 13.61
C MET A 24 -32.13 -1.33 12.18
N GLY A 25 -32.50 -2.34 11.40
CA GLY A 25 -32.89 -2.19 10.00
C GLY A 25 -31.75 -1.83 9.05
N MET A 26 -30.50 -2.03 9.48
CA MET A 26 -29.27 -1.71 8.73
C MET A 26 -28.52 -2.95 8.22
N GLY A 27 -29.20 -4.09 8.13
CA GLY A 27 -28.61 -5.34 7.65
C GLY A 27 -28.17 -5.30 6.18
N HIS A 28 -28.74 -4.40 5.37
CA HIS A 28 -28.31 -4.14 4.00
C HIS A 28 -27.42 -2.90 3.92
N PHE A 29 -26.44 -2.94 3.02
CA PHE A 29 -25.48 -1.86 2.84
C PHE A 29 -26.14 -0.49 2.58
N ASP A 30 -27.15 -0.45 1.72
CA ASP A 30 -27.80 0.80 1.36
C ASP A 30 -28.50 1.48 2.55
N CYS A 31 -29.09 0.68 3.45
CA CYS A 31 -29.71 1.19 4.69
C CYS A 31 -28.63 1.76 5.63
N TRP A 32 -27.52 1.06 5.79
CA TRP A 32 -26.40 1.52 6.59
C TRP A 32 -25.75 2.76 5.99
N ALA A 33 -25.51 2.75 4.67
CA ALA A 33 -24.89 3.86 3.94
C ALA A 33 -25.78 5.12 3.98
N SER A 34 -27.10 4.99 3.90
CA SER A 34 -28.02 6.15 4.00
C SER A 34 -27.99 6.80 5.36
N ARG A 35 -27.63 6.06 6.43
CA ARG A 35 -27.55 6.56 7.81
C ARG A 35 -26.20 7.14 8.17
N PHE A 36 -25.12 6.58 7.62
CA PHE A 36 -23.76 6.90 8.03
C PHE A 36 -22.87 7.43 6.89
N GLY A 37 -23.35 7.39 5.66
CA GLY A 37 -22.57 7.70 4.48
C GLY A 37 -22.91 9.02 3.83
N GLU A 38 -21.89 9.79 3.52
CA GLU A 38 -21.99 10.97 2.67
C GLU A 38 -21.17 10.75 1.40
N THR A 39 -21.81 10.93 0.24
CA THR A 39 -21.14 10.85 -1.04
C THR A 39 -20.73 12.22 -1.52
N THR A 40 -19.53 12.34 -2.06
CA THR A 40 -19.04 13.55 -2.72
C THR A 40 -18.72 13.26 -4.17
N THR A 41 -19.07 14.20 -5.03
CA THR A 41 -18.69 14.16 -6.45
C THR A 41 -17.50 15.08 -6.67
N ALA A 42 -16.40 14.52 -7.14
CA ALA A 42 -15.18 15.25 -7.48
C ALA A 42 -14.88 15.12 -8.97
N LEU A 43 -14.30 16.17 -9.55
CA LEU A 43 -13.71 16.11 -10.88
C LEU A 43 -12.30 15.52 -10.76
N GLU A 44 -12.09 14.40 -11.40
CA GLU A 44 -10.81 13.71 -11.45
C GLU A 44 -10.27 13.71 -12.88
N LEU A 45 -8.94 13.73 -13.00
CA LEU A 45 -8.30 13.51 -14.28
C LEU A 45 -8.69 12.13 -14.81
N ALA A 46 -9.11 12.08 -16.07
CA ALA A 46 -9.43 10.80 -16.70
C ALA A 46 -8.19 9.91 -16.77
N PRO A 47 -8.33 8.56 -16.63
CA PRO A 47 -7.19 7.64 -16.67
C PRO A 47 -6.37 7.72 -17.95
N GLU A 48 -6.99 8.18 -19.02
CA GLU A 48 -6.38 8.41 -20.32
C GLU A 48 -5.40 9.60 -20.33
N GLY A 49 -5.37 10.39 -19.25
CA GLY A 49 -4.55 11.58 -19.12
C GLY A 49 -5.11 12.80 -19.86
N THR A 50 -6.26 12.69 -20.51
CA THR A 50 -6.91 13.74 -21.28
C THR A 50 -8.32 14.02 -20.75
N GLY A 51 -8.55 15.26 -20.29
CA GLY A 51 -9.85 15.68 -19.78
C GLY A 51 -10.14 15.27 -18.34
N TYR A 52 -11.32 15.64 -17.87
CA TYR A 52 -11.78 15.39 -16.51
C TYR A 52 -13.10 14.61 -16.54
N ARG A 53 -13.29 13.76 -15.55
CA ARG A 53 -14.54 13.06 -15.32
C ARG A 53 -15.07 13.33 -13.91
N ALA A 54 -16.37 13.49 -13.80
CA ALA A 54 -17.05 13.52 -12.50
C ALA A 54 -17.14 12.11 -11.94
N ARG A 55 -16.70 11.90 -10.70
CA ARG A 55 -16.84 10.63 -9.99
C ARG A 55 -17.39 10.84 -8.60
N THR A 56 -18.51 10.17 -8.32
CA THR A 56 -19.14 10.16 -7.02
C THR A 56 -18.58 9.01 -6.21
N ARG A 57 -18.11 9.30 -5.00
CA ARG A 57 -17.58 8.31 -4.05
C ARG A 57 -18.17 8.52 -2.68
N PHE A 58 -18.29 7.45 -1.92
CA PHE A 58 -18.49 7.50 -0.49
C PHE A 58 -17.22 8.08 0.14
N ALA A 59 -17.27 9.33 0.60
CA ALA A 59 -16.07 10.07 0.98
C ALA A 59 -16.04 10.52 2.44
N LYS A 60 -17.20 10.59 3.09
CA LYS A 60 -17.29 11.03 4.49
C LYS A 60 -18.27 10.19 5.28
N PHE A 61 -18.05 10.12 6.58
CA PHE A 61 -19.06 9.61 7.50
C PHE A 61 -19.97 10.74 7.97
N PHE A 62 -21.25 10.47 7.88
CA PHE A 62 -22.29 11.25 8.51
C PHE A 62 -22.66 10.57 9.84
N ASN A 63 -23.17 11.33 10.82
CA ASN A 63 -23.58 10.81 12.12
C ASN A 63 -22.51 9.93 12.81
N LEU A 64 -21.28 10.39 12.75
CA LEU A 64 -20.11 9.68 13.29
C LEU A 64 -20.26 9.28 14.78
N PRO A 65 -20.85 10.09 15.69
CA PRO A 65 -21.01 9.69 17.09
C PRO A 65 -21.84 8.42 17.26
N GLU A 66 -22.95 8.27 16.54
CA GLU A 66 -23.79 7.07 16.60
C GLU A 66 -23.05 5.86 16.04
N LEU A 67 -22.39 6.02 14.90
CA LEU A 67 -21.58 4.97 14.29
C LEU A 67 -20.48 4.48 15.23
N MET A 68 -19.76 5.41 15.86
CA MET A 68 -18.70 5.09 16.82
C MET A 68 -19.24 4.39 18.07
N ASN A 69 -20.38 4.82 18.59
CA ASN A 69 -21.00 4.18 19.75
C ASN A 69 -21.42 2.74 19.41
N LEU A 70 -22.03 2.55 18.26
CA LEU A 70 -22.40 1.22 17.77
C LEU A 70 -21.17 0.32 17.60
N PHE A 71 -20.11 0.84 16.99
CA PHE A 71 -18.92 0.04 16.74
C PHE A 71 -18.13 -0.30 18.02
N LYS A 72 -18.15 0.59 19.02
CA LYS A 72 -17.53 0.34 20.34
C LYS A 72 -18.17 -0.80 21.13
N GLU A 73 -19.38 -1.23 20.79
CA GLU A 73 -20.01 -2.41 21.41
C GLU A 73 -19.19 -3.69 21.16
N VAL A 74 -18.44 -3.75 20.06
CA VAL A 74 -17.69 -4.94 19.60
C VAL A 74 -16.22 -4.70 19.31
N ALA A 75 -15.74 -3.46 19.42
CA ALA A 75 -14.38 -3.08 19.12
C ALA A 75 -13.75 -2.25 20.24
N ASP A 76 -12.55 -2.61 20.66
CA ASP A 76 -11.71 -1.75 21.50
C ASP A 76 -10.94 -0.77 20.60
N ILE A 77 -11.27 0.52 20.75
CA ILE A 77 -10.69 1.59 19.92
C ILE A 77 -9.75 2.40 20.80
N LYS A 78 -8.47 2.39 20.45
CA LYS A 78 -7.45 3.21 21.08
C LYS A 78 -6.88 4.19 20.06
N THR A 79 -6.87 5.46 20.41
CA THR A 79 -6.18 6.50 19.64
C THR A 79 -4.70 6.56 20.03
N ALA A 80 -3.87 7.15 19.17
CA ALA A 80 -2.44 7.32 19.45
C ALA A 80 -2.18 8.01 20.80
N ASP A 81 -2.98 9.02 21.15
CA ASP A 81 -2.87 9.76 22.40
C ASP A 81 -3.17 8.89 23.62
N GLN A 82 -4.08 7.91 23.48
CA GLN A 82 -4.42 6.97 24.56
C GLN A 82 -3.39 5.88 24.76
N LEU A 83 -2.64 5.56 23.71
CA LEU A 83 -1.61 4.53 23.75
C LEU A 83 -0.29 5.02 24.36
N HIS A 84 -0.08 6.35 24.45
CA HIS A 84 1.16 6.94 24.96
C HIS A 84 2.44 6.30 24.38
N LEU A 85 2.38 5.94 23.09
CA LEU A 85 3.53 5.30 22.42
C LEU A 85 4.66 6.32 22.29
N PRO A 86 5.92 5.90 22.47
CA PRO A 86 7.06 6.75 22.17
C PRO A 86 7.09 6.98 20.65
N THR A 87 6.68 8.17 20.23
CA THR A 87 6.72 8.57 18.83
C THR A 87 7.91 9.51 18.61
N PRO A 88 8.75 9.24 17.61
CA PRO A 88 9.84 10.13 17.27
C PRO A 88 9.31 11.44 16.68
N GLU A 89 10.09 12.50 16.81
CA GLU A 89 9.86 13.70 16.00
C GLU A 89 10.09 13.39 14.53
N VAL A 90 9.20 13.86 13.67
CA VAL A 90 9.23 13.55 12.23
C VAL A 90 9.36 14.82 11.43
N ALA A 91 10.41 14.90 10.61
CA ALA A 91 10.54 15.90 9.57
C ALA A 91 10.27 15.26 8.20
N TYR A 92 9.32 15.83 7.43
CA TYR A 92 8.96 15.32 6.11
C TYR A 92 9.72 16.10 5.03
N HIS A 93 10.55 15.41 4.26
CA HIS A 93 11.24 15.96 3.11
C HIS A 93 10.74 15.33 1.83
N THR A 94 10.11 16.11 0.96
CA THR A 94 9.64 15.64 -0.34
C THR A 94 10.65 15.99 -1.43
N ILE A 95 11.20 14.97 -2.08
CA ILE A 95 12.11 15.13 -3.21
C ILE A 95 11.35 14.82 -4.48
N ALA A 96 11.10 15.85 -5.29
CA ALA A 96 10.42 15.74 -6.57
C ALA A 96 11.44 15.63 -7.70
N THR A 97 11.34 14.56 -8.48
CA THR A 97 12.16 14.35 -9.68
C THR A 97 11.40 14.77 -10.93
N LYS A 98 12.11 15.34 -11.90
CA LYS A 98 11.52 15.63 -13.21
C LYS A 98 11.61 14.38 -14.09
N PRO A 99 10.55 14.08 -14.88
CA PRO A 99 10.61 12.95 -15.80
C PRO A 99 11.64 13.20 -16.91
N THR A 100 12.34 12.16 -17.33
CA THR A 100 13.22 12.20 -18.51
C THR A 100 12.39 12.34 -19.80
N GLU A 101 13.01 12.72 -20.91
CA GLU A 101 12.33 12.78 -22.22
C GLU A 101 11.77 11.41 -22.61
N ILE A 102 12.53 10.35 -22.37
CA ILE A 102 12.11 8.95 -22.61
C ILE A 102 10.85 8.63 -21.77
N GLN A 103 10.84 8.98 -20.50
CA GLN A 103 9.67 8.76 -19.63
C GLN A 103 8.44 9.53 -20.13
N GLN A 104 8.63 10.76 -20.60
CA GLN A 104 7.52 11.56 -21.17
C GLN A 104 6.91 10.90 -22.41
N ASP A 105 7.74 10.38 -23.32
CA ASP A 105 7.25 9.69 -24.52
C ASP A 105 6.59 8.35 -24.17
N MET A 106 7.11 7.63 -23.20
CA MET A 106 6.46 6.42 -22.69
C MET A 106 5.10 6.71 -22.03
N VAL A 107 4.97 7.84 -21.32
CA VAL A 107 3.66 8.27 -20.74
C VAL A 107 2.67 8.57 -21.87
N LYS A 108 3.09 9.22 -22.96
CA LYS A 108 2.21 9.44 -24.12
C LYS A 108 1.72 8.12 -24.71
N ALA A 109 2.63 7.15 -24.87
CA ALA A 109 2.29 5.82 -25.37
C ALA A 109 1.30 5.10 -24.44
N LEU A 110 1.47 5.21 -23.11
CA LEU A 110 0.49 4.68 -22.16
C LEU A 110 -0.88 5.34 -22.27
N SER A 111 -0.93 6.66 -22.47
CA SER A 111 -2.18 7.40 -22.69
C SER A 111 -2.89 6.97 -23.97
N GLU A 112 -2.16 6.75 -25.07
CA GLU A 112 -2.72 6.22 -26.31
C GLU A 112 -3.28 4.80 -26.12
N ARG A 113 -2.57 3.94 -25.41
CA ARG A 113 -3.07 2.59 -25.05
C ARG A 113 -4.35 2.68 -24.24
N ALA A 114 -4.39 3.55 -23.22
CA ALA A 114 -5.58 3.77 -22.40
C ALA A 114 -6.79 4.22 -23.23
N SER A 115 -6.57 5.12 -24.18
CA SER A 115 -7.61 5.59 -25.09
C SER A 115 -8.16 4.46 -25.99
N LYS A 116 -7.28 3.59 -26.51
CA LYS A 116 -7.68 2.41 -27.31
C LYS A 116 -8.47 1.40 -26.49
N VAL A 117 -8.07 1.14 -25.25
CA VAL A 117 -8.83 0.26 -24.33
C VAL A 117 -10.19 0.87 -24.01
N HIS A 118 -10.24 2.17 -23.74
CA HIS A 118 -11.49 2.87 -23.44
C HIS A 118 -12.49 2.86 -24.62
N SER A 119 -11.99 3.01 -25.84
CA SER A 119 -12.83 2.94 -27.05
C SER A 119 -13.24 1.51 -27.46
N GLY A 120 -12.75 0.49 -26.77
CA GLY A 120 -13.01 -0.90 -27.15
C GLY A 120 -12.26 -1.37 -28.40
N ALA A 121 -11.29 -0.59 -28.86
CA ALA A 121 -10.49 -0.93 -30.05
C ALA A 121 -9.51 -2.08 -29.85
N VAL A 122 -9.28 -2.49 -28.61
CA VAL A 122 -8.35 -3.58 -28.24
C VAL A 122 -9.06 -4.57 -27.32
N SER A 123 -8.88 -5.88 -27.58
CA SER A 123 -9.39 -6.93 -26.72
C SER A 123 -8.76 -6.87 -25.32
N PRO A 124 -9.52 -7.08 -24.23
CA PRO A 124 -9.01 -7.09 -22.85
C PRO A 124 -7.87 -8.08 -22.59
N ASP A 125 -7.80 -9.17 -23.38
CA ASP A 125 -6.73 -10.16 -23.28
C ASP A 125 -5.38 -9.62 -23.82
N VAL A 126 -5.45 -8.76 -24.83
CA VAL A 126 -4.27 -8.12 -25.43
C VAL A 126 -3.78 -6.98 -24.54
N ASP A 127 -4.66 -6.02 -24.22
CA ASP A 127 -4.33 -4.89 -23.34
C ASP A 127 -5.55 -4.48 -22.51
N ASN A 128 -5.30 -3.97 -21.31
CA ASN A 128 -6.34 -3.54 -20.40
C ASN A 128 -5.81 -2.51 -19.41
N MET A 129 -6.72 -1.79 -18.73
CA MET A 129 -6.36 -0.73 -17.78
C MET A 129 -5.47 -1.21 -16.63
N LEU A 130 -5.57 -2.48 -16.21
CA LEU A 130 -4.73 -3.04 -15.16
C LEU A 130 -3.26 -3.15 -15.61
N LYS A 131 -3.03 -3.65 -16.84
CA LYS A 131 -1.69 -3.70 -17.43
C LYS A 131 -1.11 -2.30 -17.58
N ILE A 132 -1.88 -1.37 -18.14
CA ILE A 132 -1.47 0.03 -18.35
C ILE A 132 -1.12 0.72 -17.01
N THR A 133 -1.94 0.54 -15.99
CA THR A 133 -1.68 1.09 -14.66
C THR A 133 -0.41 0.47 -14.03
N SER A 134 -0.22 -0.84 -14.20
CA SER A 134 0.98 -1.52 -13.73
C SER A 134 2.24 -1.00 -14.43
N ASP A 135 2.19 -0.83 -15.76
CA ASP A 135 3.30 -0.27 -16.53
C ASP A 135 3.57 1.18 -16.14
N GLY A 136 2.52 1.98 -15.93
CA GLY A 136 2.65 3.36 -15.43
C GLY A 136 3.33 3.44 -14.06
N ARG A 137 3.00 2.53 -13.14
CA ARG A 137 3.67 2.47 -11.82
C ARG A 137 5.14 2.12 -11.95
N LYS A 138 5.49 1.16 -12.83
CA LYS A 138 6.89 0.79 -13.11
C LYS A 138 7.65 1.96 -13.72
N LEU A 139 7.06 2.61 -14.74
CA LEU A 139 7.65 3.78 -15.40
C LEU A 139 7.89 4.94 -14.43
N GLY A 140 6.92 5.18 -13.53
CA GLY A 140 7.02 6.21 -12.51
C GLY A 140 8.11 5.96 -11.47
N LEU A 141 8.60 4.72 -11.35
CA LEU A 141 9.73 4.38 -10.51
C LEU A 141 11.05 4.46 -11.29
N ASP A 142 11.17 3.66 -12.34
CA ASP A 142 12.35 3.63 -13.21
C ASP A 142 12.00 3.03 -14.58
N GLN A 143 12.37 3.72 -15.67
CA GLN A 143 12.10 3.28 -17.04
C GLN A 143 12.72 1.91 -17.37
N ARG A 144 13.83 1.55 -16.73
CA ARG A 144 14.54 0.27 -16.95
C ARG A 144 13.76 -0.94 -16.43
N ILE A 145 12.77 -0.75 -15.55
CA ILE A 145 11.88 -1.84 -15.13
C ILE A 145 11.00 -2.33 -16.29
N ILE A 146 10.67 -1.45 -17.22
CA ILE A 146 9.91 -1.79 -18.43
C ILE A 146 10.85 -2.33 -19.50
N ASN A 147 11.93 -1.62 -19.75
CA ASN A 147 12.93 -2.02 -20.75
C ASN A 147 14.35 -1.83 -20.18
N PRO A 148 15.04 -2.93 -19.81
CA PRO A 148 16.39 -2.89 -19.24
C PRO A 148 17.47 -2.30 -20.15
N MET A 149 17.18 -2.14 -21.44
CA MET A 149 18.13 -1.54 -22.41
C MET A 149 18.12 -0.01 -22.40
N LEU A 150 17.17 0.61 -21.69
CA LEU A 150 17.12 2.06 -21.58
C LEU A 150 18.24 2.59 -20.69
N PRO A 151 18.71 3.83 -20.96
CA PRO A 151 19.81 4.41 -20.20
C PRO A 151 19.46 4.61 -18.72
N ASP A 152 20.50 4.56 -17.90
CA ASP A 152 20.43 4.93 -16.49
C ASP A 152 20.56 6.45 -16.36
N GLU A 153 19.48 7.09 -15.94
CA GLU A 153 19.42 8.54 -15.80
C GLU A 153 19.53 8.92 -14.31
N GLU A 154 20.47 9.79 -13.99
CA GLU A 154 20.71 10.24 -12.61
C GLU A 154 19.49 10.90 -11.95
N THR A 155 18.59 11.46 -12.75
CA THR A 155 17.38 12.15 -12.29
C THR A 155 16.22 11.23 -11.96
N THR A 156 16.35 9.91 -12.14
CA THR A 156 15.28 8.97 -11.78
C THR A 156 15.05 8.92 -10.29
N LYS A 157 13.82 8.53 -9.88
CA LYS A 157 13.48 8.39 -8.45
C LYS A 157 14.41 7.41 -7.73
N VAL A 158 14.78 6.33 -8.39
CA VAL A 158 15.66 5.31 -7.81
C VAL A 158 17.04 5.89 -7.54
N ASN A 159 17.64 6.58 -8.52
CA ASN A 159 18.97 7.16 -8.35
C ASN A 159 18.98 8.28 -7.32
N GLN A 160 17.96 9.13 -7.29
CA GLN A 160 17.83 10.15 -6.25
C GLN A 160 17.63 9.53 -4.85
N CYS A 161 16.86 8.47 -4.75
CA CYS A 161 16.70 7.72 -3.49
C CYS A 161 18.04 7.13 -3.03
N VAL A 162 18.79 6.50 -3.93
CA VAL A 162 20.13 5.93 -3.63
C VAL A 162 21.11 7.01 -3.19
N ALA A 163 21.11 8.16 -3.86
CA ALA A 163 21.95 9.29 -3.48
C ALA A 163 21.65 9.78 -2.05
N ASN A 164 20.36 9.90 -1.70
CA ASN A 164 19.95 10.29 -0.36
C ASN A 164 20.30 9.24 0.69
N ILE A 165 20.07 7.96 0.40
CA ILE A 165 20.44 6.86 1.30
C ILE A 165 21.95 6.92 1.59
N LEU A 166 22.77 7.12 0.56
CA LEU A 166 24.21 7.19 0.69
C LEU A 166 24.65 8.41 1.50
N GLN A 167 23.98 9.54 1.30
CA GLN A 167 24.26 10.75 2.08
C GLN A 167 23.91 10.54 3.56
N TYR A 168 22.70 10.12 3.88
CA TYR A 168 22.30 9.85 5.27
C TYR A 168 23.15 8.77 5.93
N TRP A 169 23.61 7.78 5.16
CA TRP A 169 24.53 6.77 5.68
C TRP A 169 25.88 7.37 6.09
N ARG A 170 26.45 8.28 5.27
CA ARG A 170 27.69 8.98 5.58
C ARG A 170 27.54 9.92 6.75
N ASP A 171 26.46 10.70 6.75
CA ASP A 171 26.19 11.71 7.80
C ASP A 171 25.91 11.04 9.16
N GLY A 172 25.36 9.84 9.16
CA GLY A 172 25.03 9.07 10.37
C GLY A 172 26.04 7.99 10.75
N GLU A 173 27.24 7.96 10.15
CA GLU A 173 28.23 6.90 10.35
C GLU A 173 28.73 6.81 11.79
N GLU A 174 29.00 7.97 12.42
CA GLU A 174 29.48 8.04 13.80
C GLU A 174 28.42 7.54 14.79
N GLU A 175 27.16 7.90 14.56
CA GLU A 175 26.00 7.55 15.42
C GLU A 175 25.43 6.17 15.09
N LYS A 176 25.87 5.52 14.02
CA LYS A 176 25.38 4.22 13.51
C LYS A 176 23.87 4.22 13.27
N LEU A 177 23.36 5.29 12.63
CA LEU A 177 21.94 5.44 12.36
C LEU A 177 21.41 4.37 11.43
N THR A 178 20.16 3.99 11.64
CA THR A 178 19.47 2.97 10.83
C THR A 178 18.53 3.63 9.83
N GLN A 179 18.52 3.14 8.60
CA GLN A 179 17.62 3.59 7.55
C GLN A 179 16.64 2.48 7.16
N LEU A 180 15.37 2.85 6.95
CA LEU A 180 14.34 1.97 6.42
C LEU A 180 13.92 2.46 5.03
N VAL A 181 14.01 1.61 4.03
CA VAL A 181 13.64 1.92 2.66
C VAL A 181 12.45 1.06 2.26
N PHE A 182 11.32 1.71 1.96
CA PHE A 182 10.10 1.03 1.51
C PHE A 182 9.98 1.12 -0.01
N CYS A 183 9.83 -0.02 -0.67
CA CYS A 183 9.66 -0.12 -2.11
C CYS A 183 8.59 -1.15 -2.45
N ASP A 184 7.49 -0.71 -3.05
CA ASP A 184 6.34 -1.56 -3.37
C ASP A 184 6.54 -2.41 -4.61
N ILE A 185 7.46 -2.00 -5.50
CA ILE A 185 7.67 -2.61 -6.81
C ILE A 185 9.12 -3.05 -6.94
N SER A 186 9.35 -4.05 -7.77
CA SER A 186 10.71 -4.54 -8.10
C SER A 186 11.42 -5.27 -6.98
N THR A 187 10.66 -6.03 -6.19
CA THR A 187 11.29 -7.00 -5.29
C THR A 187 12.18 -7.94 -6.09
N PRO A 188 13.45 -8.11 -5.72
CA PRO A 188 14.37 -8.98 -6.42
C PRO A 188 13.80 -10.40 -6.54
N LYS A 189 13.76 -10.92 -7.77
CA LYS A 189 13.37 -12.32 -7.98
C LYS A 189 14.59 -13.18 -7.70
N ALA A 190 14.40 -14.23 -6.90
CA ALA A 190 15.45 -15.21 -6.68
C ALA A 190 15.93 -15.77 -8.02
N THR A 191 17.22 -15.74 -8.28
CA THR A 191 17.82 -16.34 -9.46
C THR A 191 17.55 -17.85 -9.49
N PRO A 192 17.59 -18.52 -10.65
CA PRO A 192 17.41 -19.97 -10.72
C PRO A 192 18.32 -20.75 -9.77
N SER A 193 19.57 -20.30 -9.60
CA SER A 193 20.51 -20.87 -8.64
C SER A 193 20.08 -20.70 -7.18
N GLN A 194 19.53 -19.54 -6.82
CA GLN A 194 19.01 -19.30 -5.48
C GLN A 194 17.72 -20.07 -5.21
N ARG A 195 16.89 -20.30 -6.23
CA ARG A 195 15.70 -21.16 -6.15
C ARG A 195 16.07 -22.63 -5.96
N ALA A 196 17.10 -23.09 -6.66
CA ALA A 196 17.62 -24.46 -6.52
C ALA A 196 18.22 -24.69 -5.14
N ALA A 197 18.95 -23.73 -4.58
CA ALA A 197 19.51 -23.82 -3.23
C ALA A 197 18.42 -23.86 -2.14
N LYS A 198 17.29 -23.17 -2.32
CA LYS A 198 16.12 -23.23 -1.41
C LYS A 198 15.26 -24.50 -1.60
N ALA A 199 15.35 -25.16 -2.75
CA ALA A 199 14.59 -26.38 -3.04
C ALA A 199 15.34 -27.67 -2.64
N SER A 200 16.58 -27.61 -2.17
CA SER A 200 17.30 -28.77 -1.65
C SER A 200 16.78 -29.08 -0.24
N PRO A 201 16.18 -30.26 0.01
CA PRO A 201 15.75 -30.67 1.35
C PRO A 201 17.00 -31.05 2.15
N GLY A 202 17.38 -30.22 3.08
CA GLY A 202 18.44 -30.54 4.03
C GLY A 202 19.60 -29.56 4.02
N THR A 203 19.41 -28.50 4.77
CA THR A 203 20.40 -27.95 5.71
C THR A 203 19.76 -26.74 6.42
N LEU A 204 19.00 -27.02 7.45
CA LEU A 204 18.67 -26.10 8.52
C LEU A 204 19.86 -26.08 9.50
N ASP A 205 21.01 -25.62 9.03
CA ASP A 205 22.16 -25.33 9.87
C ASP A 205 22.75 -23.99 9.42
N SER A 206 22.04 -22.93 9.75
CA SER A 206 22.61 -21.58 9.76
C SER A 206 22.82 -21.19 11.21
N PRO A 207 24.04 -20.82 11.62
CA PRO A 207 24.32 -20.40 13.00
C PRO A 207 23.50 -19.21 13.49
N GLU A 208 22.88 -18.46 12.56
CA GLU A 208 22.03 -17.31 12.88
C GLU A 208 20.64 -17.69 13.41
N ILE A 209 20.11 -18.89 13.13
CA ILE A 209 18.80 -19.32 13.64
C ILE A 209 18.94 -19.81 15.07
N HIS A 210 20.04 -20.46 15.43
CA HIS A 210 20.31 -20.88 16.81
C HIS A 210 20.52 -19.70 17.77
N ALA A 211 20.98 -18.55 17.28
CA ALA A 211 21.12 -17.35 18.10
C ALA A 211 19.78 -16.69 18.42
N LEU A 212 18.76 -16.85 17.57
CA LEU A 212 17.42 -16.31 17.78
C LEU A 212 16.56 -17.21 18.69
N GLU A 213 16.71 -18.52 18.60
CA GLU A 213 15.99 -19.46 19.48
C GLU A 213 16.49 -19.44 20.92
N SER A 214 17.79 -19.15 21.15
CA SER A 214 18.35 -19.04 22.50
C SER A 214 18.04 -17.72 23.21
N ALA A 215 17.42 -16.74 22.53
CA ALA A 215 17.11 -15.43 23.08
C ALA A 215 15.65 -15.27 23.55
N ILE A 216 14.82 -16.30 23.42
CA ILE A 216 13.43 -16.26 23.91
C ILE A 216 13.41 -17.00 25.29
N PRO A 217 13.19 -16.28 26.40
CA PRO A 217 12.97 -16.95 27.67
C PRO A 217 11.64 -17.71 27.61
N LEU A 218 11.68 -19.03 27.82
CA LEU A 218 10.48 -19.80 28.10
C LEU A 218 9.97 -19.41 29.49
N GLU A 219 8.93 -18.60 29.56
CA GLU A 219 8.16 -18.47 30.80
C GLU A 219 7.46 -19.80 31.07
N GLU A 220 7.93 -20.49 32.08
CA GLU A 220 7.24 -21.64 32.65
C GLU A 220 5.88 -21.20 33.19
N SER A 221 4.81 -21.70 32.54
CA SER A 221 3.47 -21.57 33.07
C SER A 221 3.39 -22.41 34.38
N SER A 222 3.37 -21.74 35.51
CA SER A 222 2.99 -22.36 36.78
C SER A 222 1.48 -22.60 36.78
N ASP A 223 1.11 -23.85 36.55
CA ASP A 223 -0.20 -24.37 36.92
C ASP A 223 -0.39 -24.23 38.44
N THR A 224 -1.40 -23.48 38.83
CA THR A 224 -1.99 -23.63 40.15
C THR A 224 -3.50 -23.78 40.01
N PRO A 225 -4.11 -24.87 40.48
CA PRO A 225 -5.56 -25.06 40.40
C PRO A 225 -6.25 -24.35 41.56
N PHE A 226 -7.31 -23.56 41.22
CA PHE A 226 -8.52 -23.44 42.03
C PHE A 226 -9.65 -22.85 41.13
#